data_b161d08434086205666c35b36515d473
#
_entry.id   b161d08434086205666c35b36515d473
#
_cell.length_a   1.000
_cell.length_b   1.000
_cell.length_c   1.000
_cell.angle_alpha   90.00
_cell.angle_beta   90.00
_cell.angle_gamma   90.00
#
_symmetry.space_group_name_H-M   'P 1'
#
loop_
_entity.id
_entity.type
_entity.pdbx_description
1 polymer ?
#
loop_
_entity_poly.entity_id
_entity_poly.type
_entity_poly.pdbx_seq_one_letter_code
_entity_poly.pdbx_strand_id
1 'polypeptide(L)'
;MSGRGITQKTSNQHEIVLERAMVTRHYVMTWDLDRCVGCQIGPSVCPKEAVIHLDGEIVDGRLVKRPSIDIDAEKCVLCGICEVVCPKNAITLTINGIRENPVLTHGAFATPIQSTTFDRNKLDWKRKDFIIDNCPTDVISYDPSLDTLIVDDEHCIRCRQCEIASNGAFQVVQPWQGKVVLRRDRCIEGCFACADICPTRALRINNEGGLVLADYFCIKCGACMQVCPAKPEYETYDVTIESSGVTHTVAHQRVINAEQLPIQVERWRILHEPVRSAAWVEALTKLADDKAGEVEMDSKRALRRRDLLTALKGAKLFIDEDE
;
A
#
# COMPACT_ATOMS: atom_id res chain seq x y z
N MET A 1 29.71 -2.49 -19.58
CA MET A 1 29.89 -1.70 -18.35
C MET A 1 28.51 -1.22 -17.94
N SER A 2 27.85 -1.82 -16.95
CA SER A 2 26.58 -1.33 -16.43
C SER A 2 26.82 0.04 -15.82
N GLY A 3 26.10 1.07 -16.28
CA GLY A 3 26.26 2.45 -15.81
C GLY A 3 25.94 2.53 -14.33
N ARG A 4 26.95 2.77 -13.50
CA ARG A 4 26.78 3.00 -12.06
C ARG A 4 25.76 4.12 -11.84
N GLY A 5 24.76 3.89 -11.00
CA GLY A 5 23.73 4.87 -10.64
C GLY A 5 22.53 4.95 -11.58
N ILE A 6 22.51 4.19 -12.67
CA ILE A 6 21.35 4.07 -13.57
C ILE A 6 20.47 2.91 -13.11
N THR A 7 19.16 3.13 -13.06
CA THR A 7 18.22 2.04 -12.79
C THR A 7 18.01 1.23 -14.06
N GLN A 8 18.26 -0.08 -13.98
CA GLN A 8 17.94 -1.04 -15.01
C GLN A 8 16.59 -1.67 -14.70
N LYS A 9 15.81 -1.95 -15.74
CA LYS A 9 14.52 -2.62 -15.62
C LYS A 9 14.57 -3.90 -16.44
N THR A 10 14.21 -5.00 -15.81
CA THR A 10 13.90 -6.27 -16.46
C THR A 10 12.46 -6.63 -16.17
N SER A 11 11.71 -7.09 -17.14
CA SER A 11 10.30 -7.47 -16.94
C SER A 11 9.96 -8.70 -17.76
N ASN A 12 9.10 -9.53 -17.18
CA ASN A 12 8.47 -10.65 -17.85
C ASN A 12 6.97 -10.67 -17.47
N GLN A 13 6.24 -11.73 -17.80
CA GLN A 13 4.82 -11.84 -17.49
C GLN A 13 4.52 -12.01 -16.00
N HIS A 14 5.51 -12.39 -15.17
CA HIS A 14 5.35 -12.70 -13.75
C HIS A 14 5.93 -11.62 -12.84
N GLU A 15 6.93 -10.89 -13.30
CA GLU A 15 7.62 -9.91 -12.45
C GLU A 15 8.20 -8.72 -13.20
N ILE A 16 8.39 -7.63 -12.47
CA ILE A 16 9.21 -6.49 -12.88
C ILE A 16 10.32 -6.34 -11.84
N VAL A 17 11.57 -6.34 -12.30
CA VAL A 17 12.74 -6.13 -11.45
C VAL A 17 13.40 -4.81 -11.82
N LEU A 18 13.60 -3.96 -10.84
CA LEU A 18 14.40 -2.74 -10.95
C LEU A 18 15.69 -2.91 -10.16
N GLU A 19 16.81 -2.67 -10.81
CA GLU A 19 18.13 -2.83 -10.23
C GLU A 19 18.95 -1.55 -10.40
N ARG A 20 19.60 -1.10 -9.31
CA ARG A 20 20.50 0.05 -9.33
C ARG A 20 21.76 -0.26 -8.51
N ALA A 21 22.89 -0.35 -9.20
CA ALA A 21 24.18 -0.51 -8.56
C ALA A 21 24.83 0.86 -8.30
N MET A 22 25.11 1.13 -7.03
CA MET A 22 25.88 2.30 -6.56
C MET A 22 27.28 1.83 -6.11
N VAL A 23 28.11 2.74 -5.62
CA VAL A 23 29.47 2.39 -5.16
C VAL A 23 29.45 1.44 -3.96
N THR A 24 28.55 1.67 -3.00
CA THR A 24 28.47 0.92 -1.73
C THR A 24 27.12 0.24 -1.53
N ARG A 25 26.16 0.46 -2.39
CA ARG A 25 24.79 -0.05 -2.26
C ARG A 25 24.30 -0.60 -3.59
N HIS A 26 23.69 -1.77 -3.51
CA HIS A 26 23.03 -2.43 -4.62
C HIS A 26 21.55 -2.60 -4.27
N TYR A 27 20.69 -1.85 -4.97
CA TYR A 27 19.25 -1.86 -4.77
C TYR A 27 18.61 -2.82 -5.77
N VAL A 28 17.76 -3.70 -5.29
CA VAL A 28 16.92 -4.54 -6.14
C VAL A 28 15.49 -4.45 -5.62
N MET A 29 14.58 -3.99 -6.48
CA MET A 29 13.15 -3.94 -6.19
C MET A 29 12.43 -4.88 -7.15
N THR A 30 11.75 -5.86 -6.60
CA THR A 30 10.96 -6.85 -7.35
C THR A 30 9.47 -6.61 -7.12
N TRP A 31 8.72 -6.57 -8.20
CA TRP A 31 7.26 -6.54 -8.22
C TRP A 31 6.76 -7.86 -8.77
N ASP A 32 6.10 -8.63 -7.94
CA ASP A 32 5.42 -9.88 -8.29
C ASP A 32 4.05 -9.53 -8.92
N LEU A 33 3.94 -9.73 -10.24
CA LEU A 33 2.73 -9.42 -11.00
C LEU A 33 1.63 -10.46 -10.79
N ASP A 34 1.97 -11.69 -10.41
CA ASP A 34 0.99 -12.73 -10.10
C ASP A 34 0.24 -12.41 -8.81
N ARG A 35 0.94 -11.77 -7.85
CA ARG A 35 0.35 -11.27 -6.60
C ARG A 35 -0.33 -9.92 -6.74
N CYS A 36 0.11 -9.11 -7.68
CA CYS A 36 -0.42 -7.77 -7.92
C CYS A 36 -1.87 -7.85 -8.41
N VAL A 37 -2.73 -7.02 -7.82
CA VAL A 37 -4.17 -6.92 -8.20
C VAL A 37 -4.51 -5.60 -8.89
N GLY A 38 -3.51 -4.82 -9.28
CA GLY A 38 -3.73 -3.53 -9.94
C GLY A 38 -4.57 -2.55 -9.11
N CYS A 39 -4.35 -2.49 -7.80
CA CYS A 39 -5.17 -1.71 -6.86
C CYS A 39 -4.98 -0.19 -6.93
N GLN A 40 -4.13 0.29 -7.81
CA GLN A 40 -3.77 1.69 -8.04
C GLN A 40 -3.11 2.41 -6.84
N ILE A 41 -2.87 1.72 -5.72
CA ILE A 41 -2.22 2.33 -4.56
C ILE A 41 -0.77 2.71 -4.87
N GLY A 42 -0.03 1.81 -5.53
CA GLY A 42 1.36 2.08 -5.96
C GLY A 42 1.49 3.34 -6.80
N PRO A 43 0.73 3.48 -7.92
CA PRO A 43 0.68 4.74 -8.67
C PRO A 43 0.36 5.95 -7.82
N SER A 44 -0.65 5.83 -6.97
CA SER A 44 -1.14 6.93 -6.15
C SER A 44 -0.13 7.41 -5.10
N VAL A 45 0.70 6.55 -4.52
CA VAL A 45 1.69 6.94 -3.50
C VAL A 45 3.06 7.29 -4.07
N CYS A 46 3.31 7.03 -5.34
CA CYS A 46 4.61 7.25 -5.94
C CYS A 46 4.95 8.74 -6.04
N PRO A 47 5.95 9.26 -5.29
CA PRO A 47 6.27 10.70 -5.29
C PRO A 47 6.93 11.16 -6.59
N LYS A 48 7.30 10.21 -7.46
CA LYS A 48 7.95 10.45 -8.75
C LYS A 48 7.07 10.07 -9.94
N GLU A 49 5.82 9.64 -9.67
CA GLU A 49 4.90 9.19 -10.73
C GLU A 49 5.55 8.13 -11.65
N ALA A 50 6.41 7.29 -11.04
CA ALA A 50 7.13 6.25 -11.76
C ALA A 50 6.29 5.00 -11.99
N VAL A 51 5.23 4.78 -11.20
CA VAL A 51 4.38 3.60 -11.27
C VAL A 51 3.15 3.93 -12.11
N ILE A 52 2.95 3.14 -13.16
CA ILE A 52 1.90 3.34 -14.16
C ILE A 52 0.86 2.24 -13.98
N HIS A 53 -0.41 2.61 -13.86
CA HIS A 53 -1.50 1.65 -13.82
C HIS A 53 -1.89 1.22 -15.25
N LEU A 54 -2.08 -0.08 -15.41
CA LEU A 54 -2.57 -0.69 -16.64
C LEU A 54 -3.95 -1.27 -16.39
N ASP A 55 -4.95 -0.80 -17.13
CA ASP A 55 -6.33 -1.23 -16.97
C ASP A 55 -6.53 -2.72 -17.27
N GLY A 56 -7.49 -3.31 -16.57
CA GLY A 56 -7.99 -4.65 -16.85
C GLY A 56 -9.02 -4.65 -17.98
N GLU A 57 -9.45 -5.83 -18.36
CA GLU A 57 -10.49 -6.01 -19.39
C GLU A 57 -11.64 -6.85 -18.83
N ILE A 58 -12.85 -6.39 -19.09
CA ILE A 58 -14.09 -7.04 -18.69
C ILE A 58 -14.88 -7.40 -19.95
N VAL A 59 -15.28 -8.66 -20.05
CA VAL A 59 -16.15 -9.17 -21.09
C VAL A 59 -17.33 -9.87 -20.43
N ASP A 60 -18.54 -9.56 -20.84
CA ASP A 60 -19.77 -10.15 -20.31
C ASP A 60 -19.86 -10.13 -18.77
N GLY A 61 -19.42 -9.02 -18.17
CA GLY A 61 -19.45 -8.82 -16.72
C GLY A 61 -18.38 -9.62 -15.92
N ARG A 62 -17.46 -10.31 -16.59
CA ARG A 62 -16.38 -11.08 -15.99
C ARG A 62 -15.02 -10.46 -16.31
N LEU A 63 -14.11 -10.52 -15.37
CA LEU A 63 -12.75 -10.02 -15.55
C LEU A 63 -11.92 -11.05 -16.34
N VAL A 64 -11.64 -10.75 -17.61
CA VAL A 64 -10.84 -11.60 -18.50
C VAL A 64 -9.34 -11.26 -18.45
N LYS A 65 -9.02 -10.00 -18.15
CA LYS A 65 -7.64 -9.55 -17.94
C LYS A 65 -7.58 -8.73 -16.66
N ARG A 66 -6.68 -9.10 -15.76
CA ARG A 66 -6.45 -8.35 -14.52
C ARG A 66 -5.79 -7.00 -14.81
N PRO A 67 -6.17 -5.93 -14.07
CA PRO A 67 -5.36 -4.73 -14.04
C PRO A 67 -3.95 -5.06 -13.55
N SER A 68 -2.98 -4.32 -14.03
CA SER A 68 -1.57 -4.53 -13.71
C SER A 68 -0.87 -3.19 -13.52
N ILE A 69 0.44 -3.23 -13.39
CA ILE A 69 1.27 -2.03 -13.31
C ILE A 69 2.45 -2.14 -14.26
N ASP A 70 2.98 -0.98 -14.63
CA ASP A 70 4.32 -0.85 -15.20
C ASP A 70 5.10 0.20 -14.43
N ILE A 71 6.42 0.23 -14.62
CA ILE A 71 7.32 1.13 -13.88
C ILE A 71 8.28 1.82 -14.84
N ASP A 72 8.28 3.14 -14.77
CA ASP A 72 9.29 3.98 -15.41
C ASP A 72 10.59 3.95 -14.57
N ALA A 73 11.59 3.23 -15.07
CA ALA A 73 12.85 3.03 -14.38
C ALA A 73 13.68 4.32 -14.25
N GLU A 74 13.50 5.29 -15.15
CA GLU A 74 14.21 6.58 -15.09
C GLU A 74 13.69 7.46 -13.98
N LYS A 75 12.38 7.40 -13.71
CA LYS A 75 11.74 8.15 -12.63
C LYS A 75 11.85 7.47 -11.27
N CYS A 76 11.91 6.14 -11.23
CA CYS A 76 11.92 5.39 -9.98
C CYS A 76 13.19 5.66 -9.16
N VAL A 77 13.03 6.12 -7.93
CA VAL A 77 14.13 6.39 -7.00
C VAL A 77 14.37 5.27 -5.99
N LEU A 78 13.65 4.15 -6.09
CA LEU A 78 13.78 2.99 -5.20
C LEU A 78 13.58 3.36 -3.71
N CYS A 79 12.66 4.26 -3.41
CA CYS A 79 12.39 4.73 -2.04
C CYS A 79 11.67 3.70 -1.16
N GLY A 80 10.95 2.73 -1.75
CA GLY A 80 10.26 1.67 -1.05
C GLY A 80 8.86 2.00 -0.53
N ILE A 81 8.32 3.22 -0.72
CA ILE A 81 6.98 3.56 -0.21
C ILE A 81 5.89 2.62 -0.77
N CYS A 82 5.98 2.22 -2.03
CA CYS A 82 5.05 1.30 -2.66
C CYS A 82 5.05 -0.10 -2.02
N GLU A 83 6.21 -0.59 -1.53
CA GLU A 83 6.30 -1.83 -0.75
C GLU A 83 5.55 -1.70 0.58
N VAL A 84 5.80 -0.62 1.34
CA VAL A 84 5.17 -0.41 2.66
C VAL A 84 3.64 -0.41 2.59
N VAL A 85 3.09 0.20 1.54
CA VAL A 85 1.63 0.35 1.40
C VAL A 85 0.97 -0.77 0.61
N CYS A 86 1.74 -1.74 0.09
CA CYS A 86 1.20 -2.83 -0.72
C CYS A 86 0.34 -3.80 0.11
N PRO A 87 -0.98 -3.90 -0.14
CA PRO A 87 -1.85 -4.78 0.65
C PRO A 87 -1.67 -6.26 0.31
N LYS A 88 -0.98 -6.55 -0.80
CA LYS A 88 -0.73 -7.90 -1.30
C LYS A 88 0.69 -8.39 -1.03
N ASN A 89 1.55 -7.56 -0.41
CA ASN A 89 2.97 -7.84 -0.25
C ASN A 89 3.61 -8.33 -1.57
N ALA A 90 3.21 -7.70 -2.67
CA ALA A 90 3.66 -8.03 -4.01
C ALA A 90 4.99 -7.33 -4.38
N ILE A 91 5.55 -6.55 -3.49
CA ILE A 91 6.73 -5.74 -3.75
C ILE A 91 7.77 -6.05 -2.68
N THR A 92 9.00 -6.26 -3.10
CA THR A 92 10.13 -6.50 -2.20
C THR A 92 11.29 -5.60 -2.61
N LEU A 93 11.87 -4.88 -1.66
CA LEU A 93 13.07 -4.10 -1.86
C LEU A 93 14.21 -4.68 -1.01
N THR A 94 15.33 -4.94 -1.67
CA THR A 94 16.57 -5.36 -1.00
C THR A 94 17.69 -4.36 -1.26
N ILE A 95 18.55 -4.19 -0.28
CA ILE A 95 19.78 -3.40 -0.38
C ILE A 95 20.94 -4.31 0.00
N ASN A 96 21.87 -4.52 -0.93
CA ASN A 96 22.98 -5.48 -0.76
C ASN A 96 22.50 -6.91 -0.41
N GLY A 97 21.36 -7.32 -0.97
CA GLY A 97 20.74 -8.62 -0.72
C GLY A 97 19.98 -8.75 0.60
N ILE A 98 19.93 -7.71 1.43
CA ILE A 98 19.17 -7.69 2.68
C ILE A 98 17.87 -6.92 2.45
N ARG A 99 16.74 -7.45 2.93
CA ARG A 99 15.47 -6.74 2.87
C ARG A 99 15.53 -5.50 3.75
N GLU A 100 15.52 -4.35 3.13
CA GLU A 100 15.61 -3.05 3.79
C GLU A 100 14.74 -2.04 3.04
N ASN A 101 13.92 -1.29 3.77
CA ASN A 101 13.05 -0.29 3.18
C ASN A 101 13.48 1.12 3.62
N PRO A 102 14.03 1.95 2.72
CA PRO A 102 14.57 3.27 3.06
C PRO A 102 13.58 4.21 3.74
N VAL A 103 12.31 4.22 3.34
CA VAL A 103 11.32 5.13 3.96
C VAL A 103 10.99 4.73 5.39
N LEU A 104 11.13 3.44 5.76
CA LEU A 104 10.99 2.98 7.14
C LEU A 104 12.28 3.21 7.94
N THR A 105 13.43 2.81 7.39
CA THR A 105 14.74 2.94 8.05
C THR A 105 15.07 4.39 8.41
N HIS A 106 14.68 5.34 7.55
CA HIS A 106 14.91 6.76 7.78
C HIS A 106 13.73 7.48 8.45
N GLY A 107 12.72 6.76 8.94
CA GLY A 107 11.57 7.34 9.63
C GLY A 107 10.70 8.25 8.76
N ALA A 108 10.82 8.17 7.42
CA ALA A 108 10.00 8.94 6.51
C ALA A 108 8.55 8.43 6.44
N PHE A 109 8.33 7.19 6.87
CA PHE A 109 7.02 6.58 7.01
C PHE A 109 7.04 5.68 8.26
N ALA A 110 5.97 5.63 9.06
CA ALA A 110 5.94 4.73 10.20
C ALA A 110 5.72 3.28 9.75
N THR A 111 6.30 2.36 10.50
CA THR A 111 6.08 0.94 10.29
C THR A 111 4.62 0.60 10.58
N PRO A 112 3.88 0.04 9.61
CA PRO A 112 2.51 -0.39 9.85
C PRO A 112 2.46 -1.48 10.93
N ILE A 113 1.54 -1.34 11.89
CA ILE A 113 1.31 -2.36 12.90
C ILE A 113 0.50 -3.49 12.27
N GLN A 114 1.11 -4.65 12.15
CA GLN A 114 0.50 -5.84 11.58
C GLN A 114 1.08 -7.10 12.20
N SER A 115 0.24 -8.12 12.39
CA SER A 115 0.70 -9.43 12.88
C SER A 115 -0.28 -10.51 12.52
N THR A 116 0.22 -11.74 12.43
CA THR A 116 -0.58 -12.96 12.45
C THR A 116 0.02 -13.88 13.50
N THR A 117 -0.71 -14.11 14.58
CA THR A 117 -0.27 -14.97 15.68
C THR A 117 -1.12 -16.22 15.73
N PHE A 118 -0.54 -17.34 16.14
CA PHE A 118 -1.19 -18.63 16.25
C PHE A 118 -1.02 -19.19 17.66
N ASP A 119 -2.14 -19.56 18.29
CA ASP A 119 -2.17 -20.24 19.57
C ASP A 119 -2.59 -21.72 19.36
N ARG A 120 -1.59 -22.60 19.40
CA ARG A 120 -1.77 -24.04 19.22
C ARG A 120 -2.80 -24.64 20.18
N ASN A 121 -2.89 -24.14 21.42
CA ASN A 121 -3.73 -24.70 22.46
C ASN A 121 -5.23 -24.42 22.23
N LYS A 122 -5.53 -23.42 21.41
CA LYS A 122 -6.92 -23.07 21.05
C LYS A 122 -7.41 -23.76 19.79
N LEU A 123 -6.51 -24.45 19.05
CA LEU A 123 -6.86 -25.06 17.79
C LEU A 123 -7.60 -26.39 17.98
N ASP A 124 -8.76 -26.54 17.36
CA ASP A 124 -9.31 -27.84 17.04
C ASP A 124 -8.54 -28.45 15.85
N TRP A 125 -7.66 -29.40 16.14
CA TRP A 125 -6.76 -30.01 15.16
C TRP A 125 -7.49 -30.76 14.03
N LYS A 126 -8.75 -31.11 14.21
CA LYS A 126 -9.59 -31.68 13.14
C LYS A 126 -9.87 -30.66 12.02
N ARG A 127 -9.70 -29.39 12.30
CA ARG A 127 -9.89 -28.29 11.34
C ARG A 127 -8.60 -27.85 10.64
N LYS A 128 -7.48 -28.49 10.92
CA LYS A 128 -6.17 -28.11 10.37
C LYS A 128 -6.19 -27.94 8.85
N ASP A 129 -6.63 -28.96 8.13
CA ASP A 129 -6.64 -28.95 6.67
C ASP A 129 -7.62 -27.89 6.13
N PHE A 130 -8.78 -27.75 6.76
CA PHE A 130 -9.75 -26.69 6.43
C PHE A 130 -9.15 -25.28 6.58
N ILE A 131 -8.31 -25.05 7.57
CA ILE A 131 -7.65 -23.74 7.77
C ILE A 131 -6.63 -23.49 6.68
N ILE A 132 -5.83 -24.49 6.33
CA ILE A 132 -4.83 -24.41 5.25
C ILE A 132 -5.53 -24.10 3.92
N ASP A 133 -6.56 -24.87 3.56
CA ASP A 133 -7.30 -24.74 2.30
C ASP A 133 -8.06 -23.42 2.17
N ASN A 134 -8.44 -22.81 3.30
CA ASN A 134 -9.10 -21.49 3.29
C ASN A 134 -8.15 -20.30 3.16
N CYS A 135 -6.85 -20.51 3.20
CA CYS A 135 -5.90 -19.42 3.01
C CYS A 135 -5.88 -18.97 1.54
N PRO A 136 -6.32 -17.73 1.21
CA PRO A 136 -6.41 -17.30 -0.20
C PRO A 136 -5.04 -17.00 -0.85
N THR A 137 -3.96 -17.14 -0.11
CA THR A 137 -2.58 -16.92 -0.57
C THR A 137 -1.68 -18.11 -0.28
N ASP A 138 -2.23 -19.22 0.21
CA ASP A 138 -1.54 -20.50 0.47
C ASP A 138 -0.29 -20.35 1.37
N VAL A 139 -0.33 -19.39 2.31
CA VAL A 139 0.81 -19.07 3.20
C VAL A 139 0.76 -19.81 4.54
N ILE A 140 -0.23 -20.67 4.75
CA ILE A 140 -0.34 -21.48 5.97
C ILE A 140 0.01 -22.91 5.61
N SER A 141 0.94 -23.50 6.32
CA SER A 141 1.35 -24.88 6.16
C SER A 141 1.48 -25.59 7.50
N TYR A 142 1.47 -26.92 7.47
CA TYR A 142 1.69 -27.73 8.66
C TYR A 142 3.15 -28.19 8.69
N ASP A 143 3.85 -27.90 9.80
CA ASP A 143 5.18 -28.42 10.07
C ASP A 143 5.08 -29.67 10.96
N PRO A 144 5.34 -30.86 10.42
CA PRO A 144 5.27 -32.10 11.19
C PRO A 144 6.39 -32.25 12.22
N SER A 145 7.50 -31.54 12.07
CA SER A 145 8.63 -31.61 13.01
C SER A 145 8.34 -30.84 14.30
N LEU A 146 7.60 -29.75 14.19
CA LEU A 146 7.18 -28.92 15.32
C LEU A 146 5.73 -29.24 15.75
N ASP A 147 5.04 -30.11 15.01
CA ASP A 147 3.61 -30.43 15.17
C ASP A 147 2.77 -29.14 15.32
N THR A 148 2.94 -28.19 14.40
CA THR A 148 2.29 -26.89 14.46
C THR A 148 1.96 -26.34 13.06
N LEU A 149 1.06 -25.35 13.01
CA LEU A 149 0.86 -24.54 11.82
C LEU A 149 1.86 -23.41 11.80
N ILE A 150 2.47 -23.19 10.65
CA ILE A 150 3.36 -22.07 10.38
C ILE A 150 2.74 -21.15 9.33
N VAL A 151 3.08 -19.88 9.41
CA VAL A 151 2.62 -18.84 8.47
C VAL A 151 3.83 -18.21 7.81
N ASP A 152 3.84 -18.18 6.50
CA ASP A 152 4.75 -17.30 5.75
C ASP A 152 4.29 -15.85 5.93
N ASP A 153 4.91 -15.18 6.90
CA ASP A 153 4.53 -13.84 7.32
C ASP A 153 4.83 -12.76 6.26
N GLU A 154 5.84 -13.00 5.42
CA GLU A 154 6.21 -12.10 4.34
C GLU A 154 5.12 -12.00 3.27
N HIS A 155 4.44 -13.12 3.03
CA HIS A 155 3.42 -13.22 2.00
C HIS A 155 1.99 -13.18 2.54
N CYS A 156 1.82 -13.16 3.86
CA CYS A 156 0.51 -13.06 4.50
C CYS A 156 -0.13 -11.68 4.26
N ILE A 157 -1.33 -11.65 3.68
CA ILE A 157 -2.08 -10.42 3.37
C ILE A 157 -3.00 -9.96 4.50
N ARG A 158 -2.94 -10.58 5.65
CA ARG A 158 -3.74 -10.24 6.84
C ARG A 158 -5.26 -10.20 6.59
N CYS A 159 -5.79 -11.14 5.81
CA CYS A 159 -7.20 -11.18 5.40
C CYS A 159 -8.17 -11.70 6.46
N ARG A 160 -7.70 -12.23 7.61
CA ARG A 160 -8.50 -12.79 8.69
C ARG A 160 -9.28 -14.08 8.36
N GLN A 161 -9.08 -14.71 7.20
CA GLN A 161 -9.74 -15.97 6.88
C GLN A 161 -9.38 -17.06 7.89
N CYS A 162 -8.11 -17.19 8.26
CA CYS A 162 -7.63 -18.15 9.24
C CYS A 162 -8.20 -17.89 10.64
N GLU A 163 -8.46 -16.65 11.03
CA GLU A 163 -9.04 -16.30 12.33
C GLU A 163 -10.43 -16.90 12.49
N ILE A 164 -11.29 -16.76 11.48
CA ILE A 164 -12.64 -17.35 11.46
C ILE A 164 -12.57 -18.86 11.27
N ALA A 165 -11.73 -19.36 10.36
CA ALA A 165 -11.60 -20.78 10.11
C ALA A 165 -11.15 -21.58 11.35
N SER A 166 -10.33 -20.97 12.20
CA SER A 166 -9.77 -21.58 13.42
C SER A 166 -10.58 -21.30 14.69
N ASN A 167 -11.70 -20.58 14.61
CA ASN A 167 -12.47 -20.10 15.78
C ASN A 167 -11.59 -19.30 16.78
N GLY A 168 -10.68 -18.46 16.26
CA GLY A 168 -9.86 -17.57 17.06
C GLY A 168 -8.54 -18.16 17.57
N ALA A 169 -8.13 -19.36 17.10
CA ALA A 169 -6.77 -19.84 17.35
C ALA A 169 -5.72 -19.00 16.58
N PHE A 170 -6.07 -18.47 15.43
CA PHE A 170 -5.35 -17.39 14.79
C PHE A 170 -5.90 -16.04 15.22
N GLN A 171 -5.02 -15.06 15.40
CA GLN A 171 -5.35 -13.66 15.64
C GLN A 171 -4.60 -12.80 14.63
N VAL A 172 -5.31 -11.89 13.96
CA VAL A 172 -4.77 -11.10 12.85
C VAL A 172 -4.98 -9.61 13.11
N VAL A 173 -3.89 -8.86 13.11
CA VAL A 173 -3.91 -7.40 13.12
C VAL A 173 -3.66 -6.90 11.71
N GLN A 174 -4.65 -6.20 11.15
CA GLN A 174 -4.55 -5.60 9.82
C GLN A 174 -3.84 -4.25 9.89
N PRO A 175 -2.90 -3.95 8.96
CA PRO A 175 -2.19 -2.66 8.93
C PRO A 175 -3.08 -1.51 8.44
N TRP A 176 -4.21 -1.83 7.82
CA TRP A 176 -5.11 -0.87 7.20
C TRP A 176 -6.51 -0.96 7.77
N GLN A 177 -7.07 0.19 8.07
CA GLN A 177 -8.47 0.35 8.43
C GLN A 177 -9.23 1.02 7.29
N GLY A 178 -10.54 0.98 7.33
CA GLY A 178 -11.39 1.63 6.36
C GLY A 178 -12.71 0.87 6.16
N LYS A 179 -13.57 1.42 5.32
CA LYS A 179 -14.89 0.87 5.03
C LYS A 179 -15.07 0.73 3.52
N VAL A 180 -15.61 -0.38 3.10
CA VAL A 180 -16.07 -0.59 1.71
C VAL A 180 -17.59 -0.69 1.72
N VAL A 181 -18.23 0.06 0.85
CA VAL A 181 -19.70 0.03 0.69
C VAL A 181 -20.03 -0.49 -0.71
N LEU A 182 -20.82 -1.56 -0.75
CA LEU A 182 -21.32 -2.12 -2.00
C LEU A 182 -22.63 -1.42 -2.39
N ARG A 183 -22.58 -0.62 -3.46
CA ARG A 183 -23.74 0.11 -4.01
C ARG A 183 -24.42 -0.74 -5.07
N ARG A 184 -25.29 -1.64 -4.62
CA ARG A 184 -26.00 -2.58 -5.50
C ARG A 184 -26.94 -1.86 -6.50
N ASP A 185 -27.46 -0.72 -6.13
CA ASP A 185 -28.31 0.14 -6.94
C ASP A 185 -27.60 0.67 -8.20
N ARG A 186 -26.28 0.66 -8.21
CA ARG A 186 -25.44 1.09 -9.35
C ARG A 186 -24.81 -0.07 -10.10
N CYS A 187 -25.01 -1.30 -9.67
CA CYS A 187 -24.44 -2.47 -10.33
C CYS A 187 -25.07 -2.69 -11.71
N ILE A 188 -24.22 -2.99 -12.68
CA ILE A 188 -24.66 -3.48 -13.99
C ILE A 188 -25.11 -4.94 -13.80
N GLU A 189 -26.29 -5.27 -14.31
CA GLU A 189 -26.82 -6.63 -14.24
C GLU A 189 -25.85 -7.65 -14.86
N GLY A 190 -25.60 -8.75 -14.18
CA GLY A 190 -24.69 -9.81 -14.62
C GLY A 190 -23.20 -9.49 -14.45
N CYS A 191 -22.82 -8.33 -13.89
CA CYS A 191 -21.43 -7.99 -13.69
C CYS A 191 -20.90 -8.48 -12.32
N PHE A 192 -19.80 -9.24 -12.34
CA PHE A 192 -19.10 -9.76 -11.17
C PHE A 192 -17.59 -9.46 -11.13
N ALA A 193 -17.10 -8.57 -11.97
CA ALA A 193 -15.68 -8.25 -12.09
C ALA A 193 -15.01 -7.89 -10.74
N CYS A 194 -15.73 -7.21 -9.84
CA CYS A 194 -15.24 -6.89 -8.50
C CYS A 194 -15.11 -8.12 -7.59
N ALA A 195 -15.88 -9.18 -7.79
CA ALA A 195 -15.69 -10.46 -7.10
C ALA A 195 -14.52 -11.22 -7.69
N ASP A 196 -14.35 -11.19 -9.03
CA ASP A 196 -13.26 -11.87 -9.72
C ASP A 196 -11.88 -11.33 -9.31
N ILE A 197 -11.76 -10.02 -9.07
CA ILE A 197 -10.49 -9.40 -8.66
C ILE A 197 -10.22 -9.50 -7.15
N CYS A 198 -11.23 -9.80 -6.32
CA CYS A 198 -11.10 -9.71 -4.87
C CYS A 198 -10.12 -10.76 -4.31
N PRO A 199 -8.93 -10.35 -3.81
CA PRO A 199 -7.89 -11.31 -3.41
C PRO A 199 -8.21 -12.08 -2.14
N THR A 200 -9.20 -11.62 -1.37
CA THR A 200 -9.61 -12.23 -0.09
C THR A 200 -10.97 -12.87 -0.16
N ARG A 201 -11.62 -12.86 -1.33
CA ARG A 201 -13.00 -13.30 -1.50
C ARG A 201 -13.98 -12.58 -0.55
N ALA A 202 -13.61 -11.37 -0.08
CA ALA A 202 -14.53 -10.52 0.68
C ALA A 202 -15.75 -10.11 -0.16
N LEU A 203 -15.54 -9.86 -1.45
CA LEU A 203 -16.60 -9.77 -2.45
C LEU A 203 -16.75 -11.14 -3.10
N ARG A 204 -17.95 -11.66 -3.10
CA ARG A 204 -18.27 -12.99 -3.66
C ARG A 204 -19.71 -13.06 -4.14
N ILE A 205 -20.00 -14.04 -4.98
CA ILE A 205 -21.34 -14.37 -5.44
C ILE A 205 -21.94 -15.32 -4.41
N ASN A 206 -23.14 -15.05 -3.92
CA ASN A 206 -23.88 -15.96 -3.04
C ASN A 206 -24.60 -17.05 -3.83
N ASN A 207 -25.23 -17.97 -3.12
CA ASN A 207 -25.94 -19.12 -3.73
C ASN A 207 -27.16 -18.70 -4.59
N GLU A 208 -27.65 -17.49 -4.41
CA GLU A 208 -28.78 -16.91 -5.17
C GLU A 208 -28.29 -16.12 -6.40
N GLY A 209 -26.98 -16.14 -6.70
CA GLY A 209 -26.37 -15.40 -7.80
C GLY A 209 -26.16 -13.91 -7.52
N GLY A 210 -26.40 -13.45 -6.29
CA GLY A 210 -26.23 -12.06 -5.90
C GLY A 210 -24.81 -11.76 -5.39
N LEU A 211 -24.33 -10.55 -5.64
CA LEU A 211 -23.05 -10.07 -5.11
C LEU A 211 -23.19 -9.73 -3.62
N VAL A 212 -22.30 -10.24 -2.77
CA VAL A 212 -22.25 -9.93 -1.34
C VAL A 212 -20.87 -9.50 -0.89
N LEU A 213 -20.82 -8.65 0.13
CA LEU A 213 -19.59 -8.17 0.74
C LEU A 213 -19.49 -8.65 2.19
N ALA A 214 -18.41 -9.36 2.51
CA ALA A 214 -17.99 -9.70 3.86
C ALA A 214 -16.82 -8.76 4.27
N ASP A 215 -17.13 -7.55 4.74
CA ASP A 215 -16.15 -6.49 5.00
C ASP A 215 -15.06 -6.91 6.01
N TYR A 216 -15.37 -7.86 6.89
CA TYR A 216 -14.42 -8.43 7.85
C TYR A 216 -13.15 -9.00 7.19
N PHE A 217 -13.28 -9.60 6.01
CA PHE A 217 -12.16 -10.17 5.25
C PHE A 217 -11.49 -9.17 4.30
N CYS A 218 -12.02 -7.96 4.22
CA CYS A 218 -11.51 -6.96 3.29
C CYS A 218 -10.17 -6.37 3.79
N ILE A 219 -9.14 -6.42 2.94
CA ILE A 219 -7.83 -5.82 3.20
C ILE A 219 -7.73 -4.37 2.71
N LYS A 220 -8.85 -3.78 2.33
CA LYS A 220 -8.96 -2.37 1.90
C LYS A 220 -8.04 -2.01 0.72
N CYS A 221 -7.81 -2.94 -0.19
CA CYS A 221 -6.92 -2.72 -1.35
C CYS A 221 -7.52 -1.81 -2.43
N GLY A 222 -8.86 -1.73 -2.55
CA GLY A 222 -9.51 -0.91 -3.58
C GLY A 222 -9.53 -1.49 -5.00
N ALA A 223 -8.98 -2.70 -5.23
CA ALA A 223 -8.96 -3.31 -6.57
C ALA A 223 -10.36 -3.45 -7.20
N CYS A 224 -11.38 -3.74 -6.38
CA CYS A 224 -12.77 -3.84 -6.84
C CYS A 224 -13.31 -2.54 -7.44
N MET A 225 -12.80 -1.38 -6.99
CA MET A 225 -13.20 -0.09 -7.56
C MET A 225 -12.54 0.16 -8.91
N GLN A 226 -11.28 -0.30 -9.07
CA GLN A 226 -10.54 -0.09 -10.31
C GLN A 226 -11.15 -0.86 -11.48
N VAL A 227 -11.70 -2.04 -11.20
CA VAL A 227 -12.36 -2.86 -12.24
C VAL A 227 -13.84 -2.56 -12.41
N CYS A 228 -14.44 -1.72 -11.57
CA CYS A 228 -15.89 -1.45 -11.67
C CYS A 228 -16.23 -0.64 -12.91
N PRO A 229 -17.01 -1.18 -13.88
CA PRO A 229 -17.38 -0.42 -15.08
C PRO A 229 -18.40 0.70 -14.77
N ALA A 230 -19.17 0.54 -13.70
CA ALA A 230 -20.13 1.54 -13.25
C ALA A 230 -19.49 2.70 -12.50
N LYS A 231 -18.15 2.87 -12.61
CA LYS A 231 -17.32 3.86 -11.88
C LYS A 231 -18.20 4.89 -11.17
N PRO A 232 -18.47 4.76 -9.87
CA PRO A 232 -19.24 5.78 -9.17
C PRO A 232 -18.48 7.10 -9.36
N GLU A 233 -19.18 8.18 -9.67
CA GLU A 233 -18.67 9.50 -9.35
C GLU A 233 -18.26 9.38 -7.88
N TYR A 234 -17.00 9.61 -7.61
CA TYR A 234 -16.43 9.39 -6.29
C TYR A 234 -17.27 10.14 -5.28
N GLU A 235 -18.09 9.42 -4.51
CA GLU A 235 -18.67 10.02 -3.31
C GLU A 235 -17.48 10.31 -2.39
N THR A 236 -17.15 11.56 -2.32
CA THR A 236 -16.14 12.07 -1.39
C THR A 236 -16.72 11.94 0.00
N TYR A 237 -16.08 11.13 0.84
CA TYR A 237 -16.44 11.05 2.25
C TYR A 237 -15.51 11.99 3.02
N ASP A 238 -16.12 12.91 3.78
CA ASP A 238 -15.38 13.72 4.72
C ASP A 238 -15.01 12.87 5.93
N VAL A 239 -13.71 12.71 6.15
CA VAL A 239 -13.18 12.03 7.34
C VAL A 239 -12.59 13.08 8.24
N THR A 240 -13.21 13.30 9.37
CA THR A 240 -12.63 14.06 10.46
C THR A 240 -11.72 13.13 11.26
N ILE A 241 -10.43 13.44 11.31
CA ILE A 241 -9.50 12.76 12.21
C ILE A 241 -9.62 13.47 13.54
N GLU A 242 -10.21 12.80 14.54
CA GLU A 242 -10.59 13.40 15.84
C GLU A 242 -9.43 14.07 16.56
N SER A 243 -8.19 13.56 16.38
CA SER A 243 -6.99 14.10 17.03
C SER A 243 -6.42 15.38 16.39
N SER A 244 -6.79 15.69 15.16
CA SER A 244 -6.22 16.85 14.43
C SER A 244 -7.24 17.91 14.03
N GLY A 245 -8.54 17.62 14.16
CA GLY A 245 -9.62 18.50 13.70
C GLY A 245 -9.62 18.78 12.20
N VAL A 246 -8.81 18.06 11.43
CA VAL A 246 -8.67 18.24 9.98
C VAL A 246 -9.63 17.30 9.25
N THR A 247 -10.52 17.88 8.47
CA THR A 247 -11.43 17.13 7.59
C THR A 247 -10.71 16.81 6.28
N HIS A 248 -10.62 15.53 5.96
CA HIS A 248 -10.09 15.05 4.70
C HIS A 248 -11.21 14.48 3.84
N THR A 249 -11.29 14.95 2.61
CA THR A 249 -12.17 14.39 1.60
C THR A 249 -11.46 13.23 0.92
N VAL A 250 -11.89 11.99 1.14
CA VAL A 250 -11.22 10.80 0.59
C VAL A 250 -12.22 9.94 -0.15
N ALA A 251 -11.98 9.71 -1.42
CA ALA A 251 -12.80 8.80 -2.24
C ALA A 251 -12.70 7.34 -1.74
N HIS A 252 -11.63 7.01 -1.01
CA HIS A 252 -11.37 5.70 -0.44
C HIS A 252 -10.61 5.86 0.86
N GLN A 253 -11.28 5.55 1.97
CA GLN A 253 -10.62 5.58 3.26
C GLN A 253 -9.74 4.35 3.45
N ARG A 254 -8.47 4.57 3.34
CA ARG A 254 -7.48 3.65 3.83
C ARG A 254 -6.64 4.37 4.89
N VAL A 255 -6.82 3.97 6.12
CA VAL A 255 -6.13 4.54 7.27
C VAL A 255 -5.19 3.49 7.84
N ILE A 256 -3.96 3.90 8.15
CA ILE A 256 -2.99 3.00 8.77
C ILE A 256 -3.40 2.72 10.21
N ASN A 257 -3.44 1.44 10.57
CA ASN A 257 -3.57 1.03 11.96
C ASN A 257 -2.21 1.15 12.65
N ALA A 258 -1.92 2.33 13.20
CA ALA A 258 -0.69 2.60 13.94
C ALA A 258 -0.94 3.67 15.00
N GLU A 259 -0.15 3.67 16.09
CA GLU A 259 -0.24 4.68 17.15
C GLU A 259 0.04 6.10 16.63
N GLN A 260 0.84 6.22 15.57
CA GLN A 260 1.17 7.49 14.93
C GLN A 260 0.27 7.81 13.72
N LEU A 261 -0.95 7.36 13.73
CA LEU A 261 -1.90 7.47 12.64
C LEU A 261 -2.05 8.88 12.04
N PRO A 262 -2.19 9.96 12.81
CA PRO A 262 -2.33 11.31 12.26
C PRO A 262 -1.14 11.73 11.41
N ILE A 263 0.08 11.48 11.89
CA ILE A 263 1.33 11.77 11.18
C ILE A 263 1.42 10.97 9.89
N GLN A 264 1.00 9.70 9.92
CA GLN A 264 1.06 8.80 8.78
C GLN A 264 0.08 9.22 7.68
N VAL A 265 -1.15 9.50 8.06
CA VAL A 265 -2.18 9.96 7.14
C VAL A 265 -1.74 11.27 6.48
N GLU A 266 -1.18 12.19 7.25
CA GLU A 266 -0.71 13.47 6.73
C GLU A 266 0.48 13.29 5.77
N ARG A 267 1.47 12.47 6.11
CA ARG A 267 2.58 12.14 5.22
C ARG A 267 2.11 11.46 3.95
N TRP A 268 1.19 10.52 4.06
CA TRP A 268 0.60 9.83 2.92
C TRP A 268 -0.18 10.82 2.04
N ARG A 269 -0.96 11.70 2.63
CA ARG A 269 -1.67 12.78 1.96
C ARG A 269 -0.72 13.68 1.17
N ILE A 270 0.42 14.07 1.74
CA ILE A 270 1.44 14.91 1.11
C ILE A 270 2.02 14.25 -0.13
N LEU A 271 2.23 12.95 -0.09
CA LEU A 271 2.76 12.21 -1.24
C LEU A 271 1.75 12.07 -2.38
N HIS A 272 0.47 12.30 -2.09
CA HIS A 272 -0.65 11.99 -2.97
C HIS A 272 -1.19 13.13 -3.81
N GLU A 273 -1.02 14.38 -3.39
CA GLU A 273 -1.63 15.50 -4.09
C GLU A 273 -0.65 16.17 -5.06
N PRO A 274 -0.89 16.06 -6.39
CA PRO A 274 -0.09 16.79 -7.40
C PRO A 274 -0.09 18.31 -7.16
N VAL A 275 -1.20 18.83 -6.63
CA VAL A 275 -1.36 20.25 -6.27
C VAL A 275 -0.34 20.70 -5.22
N ARG A 276 0.19 19.76 -4.44
CA ARG A 276 1.17 20.07 -3.38
C ARG A 276 2.58 20.20 -3.87
N SER A 277 2.96 19.53 -4.93
CA SER A 277 4.24 19.79 -5.54
C SER A 277 4.31 21.25 -5.98
N ALA A 278 3.22 21.82 -6.51
CA ALA A 278 3.12 23.23 -6.86
C ALA A 278 3.14 24.14 -5.63
N ALA A 279 2.34 23.84 -4.59
CA ALA A 279 2.32 24.59 -3.33
C ALA A 279 3.68 24.50 -2.60
N TRP A 280 4.36 23.37 -2.65
CA TRP A 280 5.70 23.18 -2.13
C TRP A 280 6.73 23.98 -2.90
N VAL A 281 6.70 23.94 -4.23
CA VAL A 281 7.57 24.73 -5.08
C VAL A 281 7.34 26.21 -4.82
N GLU A 282 6.09 26.66 -4.71
CA GLU A 282 5.74 28.05 -4.40
C GLU A 282 6.23 28.45 -3.00
N ALA A 283 6.03 27.62 -1.98
CA ALA A 283 6.51 27.88 -0.62
C ALA A 283 8.04 27.93 -0.55
N LEU A 284 8.72 27.01 -1.24
CA LEU A 284 10.18 26.99 -1.32
C LEU A 284 10.72 28.19 -2.12
N THR A 285 10.02 28.61 -3.17
CA THR A 285 10.38 29.78 -3.97
C THR A 285 10.25 31.06 -3.14
N LYS A 286 9.11 31.26 -2.45
CA LYS A 286 8.91 32.39 -1.53
C LYS A 286 9.97 32.46 -0.44
N LEU A 287 10.31 31.33 0.18
CA LEU A 287 11.37 31.23 1.19
C LEU A 287 12.76 31.55 0.62
N ALA A 288 13.03 31.19 -0.62
CA ALA A 288 14.28 31.54 -1.28
C ALA A 288 14.35 33.04 -1.58
N ASP A 289 13.25 33.65 -2.04
CA ASP A 289 13.15 35.07 -2.36
C ASP A 289 13.23 35.94 -1.10
N ASP A 290 12.52 35.60 -0.03
CA ASP A 290 12.54 36.33 1.25
C ASP A 290 13.92 36.33 1.91
N LYS A 291 14.75 35.32 1.65
CA LYS A 291 16.06 35.14 2.29
C LYS A 291 17.25 35.49 1.40
N ALA A 292 17.04 35.72 0.13
CA ALA A 292 18.10 36.13 -0.78
C ALA A 292 18.77 37.45 -0.37
N GLY A 293 18.12 38.26 0.49
CA GLY A 293 18.62 39.52 1.04
C GLY A 293 19.37 39.42 2.38
N GLU A 294 19.32 38.30 3.11
CA GLU A 294 19.76 38.25 4.52
C GLU A 294 20.97 37.36 4.82
N VAL A 295 21.53 36.63 3.87
CA VAL A 295 22.54 35.59 4.20
C VAL A 295 23.80 35.70 3.34
N GLU A 296 24.90 36.11 3.95
CA GLU A 296 26.24 35.78 3.52
C GLU A 296 26.44 34.25 3.57
N MET A 297 26.68 33.65 2.40
CA MET A 297 26.55 32.21 2.22
C MET A 297 27.79 31.44 2.65
N ASP A 298 27.72 30.73 3.76
CA ASP A 298 28.77 29.78 4.15
C ASP A 298 28.54 28.32 3.71
N SER A 299 27.38 27.93 3.35
CA SER A 299 27.13 26.71 2.54
C SER A 299 25.70 26.60 2.00
N LYS A 300 25.58 26.46 0.69
CA LYS A 300 24.29 26.19 -0.01
C LYS A 300 23.55 24.98 0.53
N ARG A 301 24.23 24.04 1.18
CA ARG A 301 23.67 22.80 1.71
C ARG A 301 23.02 22.97 3.07
N ALA A 302 23.61 23.77 3.97
CA ALA A 302 23.07 24.09 5.28
C ALA A 302 21.82 24.98 5.16
N LEU A 303 21.86 25.93 4.23
CA LEU A 303 20.73 26.80 3.87
C LEU A 303 19.52 25.96 3.40
N ARG A 304 19.71 25.10 2.42
CA ARG A 304 18.64 24.24 1.90
C ARG A 304 17.99 23.38 2.98
N ARG A 305 18.79 22.84 3.92
CA ARG A 305 18.25 22.03 5.03
C ARG A 305 17.45 22.87 6.02
N ARG A 306 17.93 24.03 6.38
CA ARG A 306 17.25 24.96 7.30
C ARG A 306 15.96 25.50 6.69
N ASP A 307 16.00 25.89 5.42
CA ASP A 307 14.83 26.43 4.73
C ASP A 307 13.78 25.36 4.49
N LEU A 308 14.19 24.13 4.20
CA LEU A 308 13.28 22.98 4.12
C LEU A 308 12.60 22.72 5.47
N LEU A 309 13.35 22.71 6.57
CA LEU A 309 12.79 22.50 7.92
C LEU A 309 11.84 23.63 8.32
N THR A 310 12.15 24.87 7.97
CA THR A 310 11.29 26.03 8.25
C THR A 310 10.01 25.99 7.41
N ALA A 311 10.11 25.61 6.14
CA ALA A 311 8.94 25.41 5.28
C ALA A 311 8.05 24.26 5.81
N LEU A 312 8.66 23.17 6.25
CA LEU A 312 7.97 22.05 6.86
C LEU A 312 7.20 22.44 8.14
N LYS A 313 7.84 23.24 9.02
CA LYS A 313 7.20 23.79 10.23
C LYS A 313 6.08 24.79 9.89
N GLY A 314 6.32 25.69 8.96
CA GLY A 314 5.32 26.67 8.52
C GLY A 314 4.12 26.04 7.79
N ALA A 315 4.29 24.89 7.16
CA ALA A 315 3.21 24.13 6.55
C ALA A 315 2.44 23.25 7.57
N LYS A 316 2.73 23.33 8.88
CA LYS A 316 2.19 22.44 9.91
C LYS A 316 2.41 20.95 9.61
N LEU A 317 3.50 20.63 8.97
CA LEU A 317 3.87 19.27 8.56
C LEU A 317 4.67 18.54 9.64
N PHE A 318 5.15 19.28 10.65
CA PHE A 318 5.76 18.75 11.86
C PHE A 318 4.89 19.11 13.03
N ILE A 319 4.58 18.15 13.84
CA ILE A 319 3.95 18.32 15.14
C ILE A 319 5.00 18.91 16.05
N ASP A 320 4.58 19.83 16.91
CA ASP A 320 5.44 20.47 17.89
C ASP A 320 6.23 19.41 18.66
N GLU A 321 7.55 19.58 18.70
CA GLU A 321 8.46 18.78 19.51
C GLU A 321 8.38 19.11 21.01
N ASP A 322 7.35 19.88 21.43
CA ASP A 322 7.14 20.30 22.81
C ASP A 322 5.84 19.72 23.38
N GLU A 323 5.77 18.37 23.50
CA GLU A 323 4.98 17.66 24.52
C GLU A 323 5.66 16.35 24.88
#